data_0f591a9de4565a5e21a199f7338a6904
#
_entry.id   0f591a9de4565a5e21a199f7338a6904
#
_cell.length_a   1.000
_cell.length_b   1.000
_cell.length_c   1.000
_cell.angle_alpha   90.00
_cell.angle_beta   90.00
_cell.angle_gamma   90.00
#
_symmetry.space_group_name_H-M   'P 1'
#
loop_
_entity.id
_entity.type
_entity.pdbx_description
1 polymer ?
#
loop_
_entity_poly.entity_id
_entity_poly.type
_entity_poly.pdbx_seq_one_letter_code
_entity_poly.pdbx_strand_id
1 'polypeptide(L)'
;MMDAKAKRDIALKTKVLNYANNAKNVAKTCRHFSISRQTYYTWKKAYECYVEQGLINHKPCPENPTRRVAKHIEEQIIYLRTTYHFEPQRISWYLLRFHNIKVSRSGCYYVLLRNRLNQLQQNQRQRSKPLFKRYEKQVPGHHVQVDVNFLFFNSRNGQRIKRFQYTAIDDATRIRALKIYERHNQANAIDFIDYVVNKFPFRIKTIRTDNGHEFQVKFNWHVHELGMEHVYIKPATPRLNGKVERSHLTDKQEFYQLIDYMDDVDLHEKLAEWEAFYNCHRTHSAHGGKTPYEVLKTKLGM
;
A
#
# COMPACT_ATOMS: atom_id res chain seq x y z
N MET A 1 10.60 -33.41 2.46
CA MET A 1 11.75 -33.97 1.72
C MET A 1 13.02 -33.27 2.16
N MET A 2 14.05 -33.98 2.60
CA MET A 2 15.36 -33.40 2.92
C MET A 2 16.02 -32.89 1.63
N ASP A 3 16.57 -31.67 1.70
CA ASP A 3 17.33 -31.04 0.60
C ASP A 3 18.58 -31.87 0.27
N ALA A 4 18.92 -31.99 -1.02
CA ALA A 4 20.10 -32.75 -1.49
C ALA A 4 21.41 -32.25 -0.85
N LYS A 5 21.51 -30.98 -0.52
CA LYS A 5 22.64 -30.38 0.20
C LYS A 5 22.73 -30.90 1.64
N ALA A 6 21.59 -30.93 2.35
CA ALA A 6 21.54 -31.44 3.72
C ALA A 6 21.98 -32.91 3.80
N LYS A 7 21.56 -33.77 2.84
CA LYS A 7 22.00 -35.16 2.75
C LYS A 7 23.51 -35.29 2.57
N ARG A 8 24.14 -34.45 1.73
CA ARG A 8 25.61 -34.48 1.52
C ARG A 8 26.34 -34.02 2.78
N ASP A 9 25.85 -33.00 3.47
CA ASP A 9 26.45 -32.51 4.70
C ASP A 9 26.40 -33.55 5.81
N ILE A 10 25.27 -34.23 5.97
CA ILE A 10 25.12 -35.37 6.92
C ILE A 10 26.09 -36.47 6.60
N ALA A 11 26.12 -36.93 5.35
CA ALA A 11 26.99 -38.03 4.92
C ALA A 11 28.47 -37.71 5.19
N LEU A 12 28.92 -36.49 4.89
CA LEU A 12 30.29 -36.07 5.18
C LEU A 12 30.59 -36.10 6.68
N LYS A 13 29.74 -35.49 7.52
CA LYS A 13 29.95 -35.45 8.96
C LYS A 13 29.92 -36.82 9.61
N THR A 14 28.98 -37.68 9.19
CA THR A 14 28.92 -39.08 9.65
C THR A 14 30.18 -39.84 9.27
N LYS A 15 30.71 -39.64 8.06
CA LYS A 15 31.97 -40.25 7.62
C LYS A 15 33.15 -39.83 8.52
N VAL A 16 33.21 -38.56 8.90
CA VAL A 16 34.27 -38.03 9.80
C VAL A 16 34.15 -38.66 11.18
N LEU A 17 32.95 -38.77 11.74
CA LEU A 17 32.72 -39.38 13.07
C LEU A 17 33.07 -40.84 13.08
N ASN A 18 32.68 -41.60 12.07
CA ASN A 18 32.98 -43.01 11.92
C ASN A 18 34.49 -43.27 11.77
N TYR A 19 35.18 -42.43 10.96
CA TYR A 19 36.64 -42.51 10.83
C TYR A 19 37.35 -42.28 12.17
N ALA A 20 36.87 -41.32 12.95
CA ALA A 20 37.46 -41.04 14.28
C ALA A 20 37.29 -42.21 15.24
N ASN A 21 36.13 -42.88 15.22
CA ASN A 21 35.84 -44.06 16.04
C ASN A 21 36.73 -45.22 15.66
N ASN A 22 36.94 -45.43 14.36
CA ASN A 22 37.82 -46.53 13.88
C ASN A 22 39.30 -46.24 14.14
N ALA A 23 39.77 -45.03 13.91
CA ALA A 23 41.15 -44.63 14.09
C ALA A 23 41.54 -44.42 15.56
N LYS A 24 40.57 -44.34 16.48
CA LYS A 24 40.73 -44.02 17.92
C LYS A 24 41.63 -42.82 18.19
N ASN A 25 41.76 -41.92 17.18
CA ASN A 25 42.66 -40.76 17.24
C ASN A 25 42.03 -39.51 16.59
N VAL A 26 41.44 -38.65 17.40
CA VAL A 26 40.79 -37.43 16.97
C VAL A 26 41.74 -36.46 16.26
N ALA A 27 42.99 -36.33 16.74
CA ALA A 27 43.98 -35.45 16.11
C ALA A 27 44.35 -35.85 14.70
N LYS A 28 44.48 -37.14 14.44
CA LYS A 28 44.71 -37.70 13.11
C LYS A 28 43.52 -37.49 12.19
N THR A 29 42.30 -37.69 12.71
CA THR A 29 41.05 -37.45 11.97
C THR A 29 40.90 -36.01 11.59
N CYS A 30 41.11 -35.07 12.51
CA CYS A 30 41.01 -33.64 12.22
C CYS A 30 41.99 -33.18 11.15
N ARG A 31 43.25 -33.68 11.18
CA ARG A 31 44.22 -33.43 10.11
C ARG A 31 43.81 -34.00 8.77
N HIS A 32 43.30 -35.22 8.77
CA HIS A 32 42.90 -35.95 7.55
C HIS A 32 41.72 -35.25 6.82
N PHE A 33 40.74 -34.74 7.58
CA PHE A 33 39.58 -34.05 7.01
C PHE A 33 39.69 -32.54 7.02
N SER A 34 40.82 -31.96 7.40
CA SER A 34 41.09 -30.50 7.49
C SER A 34 40.05 -29.77 8.32
N ILE A 35 39.63 -30.33 9.45
CA ILE A 35 38.68 -29.70 10.36
C ILE A 35 39.34 -29.39 11.71
N SER A 36 38.78 -28.38 12.42
CA SER A 36 39.24 -28.07 13.77
C SER A 36 38.76 -29.13 14.78
N ARG A 37 39.50 -29.32 15.87
CA ARG A 37 39.05 -30.18 16.98
C ARG A 37 37.72 -29.74 17.54
N GLN A 38 37.52 -28.44 17.64
CA GLN A 38 36.25 -27.85 18.12
C GLN A 38 35.07 -28.24 17.22
N THR A 39 35.24 -28.14 15.90
CA THR A 39 34.24 -28.57 14.91
C THR A 39 33.90 -30.06 15.09
N TYR A 40 34.92 -30.91 15.29
CA TYR A 40 34.70 -32.33 15.52
C TYR A 40 33.85 -32.60 16.77
N TYR A 41 34.21 -31.97 17.91
CA TYR A 41 33.46 -32.18 19.15
C TYR A 41 32.06 -31.58 19.10
N THR A 42 31.88 -30.47 18.40
CA THR A 42 30.53 -29.90 18.14
C THR A 42 29.65 -30.90 17.37
N TRP A 43 30.17 -31.49 16.30
CA TRP A 43 29.45 -32.49 15.53
C TRP A 43 29.20 -33.77 16.33
N LYS A 44 30.19 -34.22 17.11
CA LYS A 44 30.06 -35.42 17.99
C LYS A 44 28.93 -35.22 18.99
N LYS A 45 28.94 -34.11 19.73
CA LYS A 45 27.88 -33.75 20.70
C LYS A 45 26.49 -33.65 20.04
N ALA A 46 26.41 -33.03 18.89
CA ALA A 46 25.14 -32.92 18.15
C ALA A 46 24.63 -34.28 17.67
N TYR A 47 25.53 -35.18 17.24
CA TYR A 47 25.18 -36.54 16.85
C TYR A 47 24.75 -37.42 18.05
N GLU A 48 25.41 -37.28 19.20
CA GLU A 48 25.02 -37.98 20.42
C GLU A 48 23.64 -37.56 20.93
N CYS A 49 23.25 -36.26 20.77
CA CYS A 49 21.94 -35.80 21.20
C CYS A 49 20.81 -36.02 20.21
N TYR A 50 21.06 -35.90 18.92
CA TYR A 50 20.00 -35.84 17.89
C TYR A 50 20.27 -36.73 16.67
N VAL A 51 21.26 -37.66 16.75
CA VAL A 51 21.66 -38.55 15.69
C VAL A 51 21.93 -37.77 14.39
N GLU A 52 21.44 -38.27 13.26
CA GLU A 52 21.64 -37.59 11.95
C GLU A 52 21.00 -36.22 11.85
N GLN A 53 19.89 -35.98 12.54
CA GLN A 53 19.21 -34.68 12.55
C GLN A 53 20.07 -33.56 13.15
N GLY A 54 20.90 -33.90 14.16
CA GLY A 54 21.84 -32.93 14.76
C GLY A 54 22.97 -32.51 13.83
N LEU A 55 23.21 -33.25 12.74
CA LEU A 55 24.24 -32.94 11.76
C LEU A 55 23.77 -32.00 10.65
N ILE A 56 22.48 -31.64 10.61
CA ILE A 56 21.96 -30.67 9.62
C ILE A 56 22.50 -29.28 9.93
N ASN A 57 23.06 -28.62 8.91
CA ASN A 57 23.47 -27.23 9.05
C ASN A 57 22.24 -26.31 9.11
N HIS A 58 22.01 -25.67 10.23
CA HIS A 58 21.03 -24.60 10.36
C HIS A 58 21.58 -23.28 9.81
N LYS A 59 20.69 -22.46 9.26
CA LYS A 59 21.09 -21.08 8.90
C LYS A 59 21.57 -20.38 10.17
N PRO A 60 22.66 -19.59 10.13
CA PRO A 60 23.15 -18.84 11.28
C PRO A 60 22.14 -17.72 11.59
N CYS A 61 21.14 -18.03 12.36
CA CYS A 61 20.12 -17.10 12.83
C CYS A 61 19.94 -17.30 14.33
N PRO A 62 20.11 -16.29 15.16
CA PRO A 62 19.82 -16.39 16.59
C PRO A 62 18.34 -16.69 16.79
N GLU A 63 17.99 -17.53 17.75
CA GLU A 63 16.60 -17.86 18.10
C GLU A 63 15.81 -16.59 18.43
N ASN A 64 16.42 -15.65 19.13
CA ASN A 64 15.85 -14.37 19.49
C ASN A 64 16.74 -13.20 18.99
N PRO A 65 16.56 -12.76 17.74
CA PRO A 65 17.32 -11.62 17.22
C PRO A 65 16.99 -10.34 18.01
N THR A 66 17.99 -9.68 18.56
CA THR A 66 17.84 -8.45 19.35
C THR A 66 17.16 -7.29 18.62
N ARG A 67 17.20 -7.30 17.28
CA ARG A 67 16.57 -6.29 16.40
C ARG A 67 15.20 -6.68 15.89
N ARG A 68 14.60 -7.75 16.41
CA ARG A 68 13.27 -8.17 15.98
C ARG A 68 12.21 -7.24 16.54
N VAL A 69 11.24 -6.88 15.73
CA VAL A 69 10.06 -6.13 16.17
C VAL A 69 9.28 -6.96 17.19
N ALA A 70 8.85 -6.34 18.29
CA ALA A 70 8.11 -7.01 19.35
C ALA A 70 6.80 -7.64 18.81
N LYS A 71 6.38 -8.77 19.37
CA LYS A 71 5.27 -9.57 18.85
C LYS A 71 3.95 -8.80 18.73
N HIS A 72 3.59 -7.98 19.73
CA HIS A 72 2.38 -7.16 19.70
C HIS A 72 2.40 -6.11 18.58
N ILE A 73 3.59 -5.54 18.26
CA ILE A 73 3.76 -4.62 17.13
C ILE A 73 3.69 -5.36 15.80
N GLU A 74 4.23 -6.58 15.74
CA GLU A 74 4.13 -7.44 14.56
C GLU A 74 2.66 -7.76 14.22
N GLU A 75 1.84 -8.05 15.22
CA GLU A 75 0.40 -8.27 15.07
C GLU A 75 -0.33 -7.03 14.55
N GLN A 76 0.00 -5.84 15.04
CA GLN A 76 -0.54 -4.58 14.50
C GLN A 76 -0.14 -4.32 13.06
N ILE A 77 1.12 -4.60 12.69
CA ILE A 77 1.60 -4.48 11.30
C ILE A 77 0.80 -5.42 10.38
N ILE A 78 0.58 -6.65 10.81
CA ILE A 78 -0.21 -7.65 10.06
C ILE A 78 -1.66 -7.17 9.93
N TYR A 79 -2.28 -6.70 11.00
CA TYR A 79 -3.64 -6.17 11.00
C TYR A 79 -3.80 -5.00 10.00
N LEU A 80 -2.90 -4.01 10.05
CA LEU A 80 -2.93 -2.87 9.12
C LEU A 80 -2.73 -3.30 7.66
N ARG A 81 -1.95 -4.36 7.44
CA ARG A 81 -1.73 -4.92 6.10
C ARG A 81 -2.94 -5.66 5.57
N THR A 82 -3.55 -6.51 6.39
CA THR A 82 -4.68 -7.37 5.98
C THR A 82 -5.98 -6.57 5.87
N THR A 83 -6.21 -5.63 6.79
CA THR A 83 -7.47 -4.86 6.85
C THR A 83 -7.45 -3.66 5.90
N TYR A 84 -6.35 -2.90 5.88
CA TYR A 84 -6.28 -1.64 5.12
C TYR A 84 -5.35 -1.71 3.89
N HIS A 85 -4.70 -2.85 3.65
CA HIS A 85 -3.75 -3.07 2.55
C HIS A 85 -2.60 -2.04 2.49
N PHE A 86 -2.21 -1.48 3.65
CA PHE A 86 -1.17 -0.47 3.72
C PHE A 86 0.18 -1.02 3.29
N GLU A 87 0.95 -0.21 2.57
CA GLU A 87 2.36 -0.49 2.27
C GLU A 87 3.26 -0.25 3.50
N PRO A 88 4.46 -0.84 3.57
CA PRO A 88 5.34 -0.76 4.75
C PRO A 88 5.62 0.67 5.23
N GLN A 89 5.77 1.63 4.31
CA GLN A 89 6.01 3.03 4.67
C GLN A 89 4.80 3.66 5.36
N ARG A 90 3.60 3.38 4.86
CA ARG A 90 2.35 3.87 5.45
C ARG A 90 2.10 3.26 6.82
N ILE A 91 2.38 1.97 6.98
CA ILE A 91 2.30 1.28 8.29
C ILE A 91 3.24 1.96 9.30
N SER A 92 4.50 2.24 8.90
CA SER A 92 5.47 2.93 9.75
C SER A 92 4.96 4.29 10.24
N TRP A 93 4.39 5.10 9.34
CA TRP A 93 3.82 6.41 9.69
C TRP A 93 2.56 6.29 10.55
N TYR A 94 1.69 5.34 10.25
CA TYR A 94 0.46 5.10 11.01
C TYR A 94 0.78 4.72 12.46
N LEU A 95 1.70 3.77 12.67
CA LEU A 95 2.13 3.34 13.99
C LEU A 95 2.78 4.48 14.79
N LEU A 96 3.61 5.30 14.15
CA LEU A 96 4.21 6.45 14.81
C LEU A 96 3.16 7.47 15.23
N ARG A 97 2.20 7.77 14.33
CA ARG A 97 1.24 8.85 14.51
C ARG A 97 0.13 8.52 15.52
N PHE A 98 -0.45 7.34 15.42
CA PHE A 98 -1.63 6.97 16.20
C PHE A 98 -1.33 6.11 17.43
N HIS A 99 -0.18 5.45 17.45
CA HIS A 99 0.23 4.57 18.55
C HIS A 99 1.54 4.99 19.21
N ASN A 100 2.18 6.05 18.72
CA ASN A 100 3.51 6.51 19.18
C ASN A 100 4.59 5.40 19.12
N ILE A 101 4.46 4.46 18.18
CA ILE A 101 5.37 3.33 17.99
C ILE A 101 6.29 3.62 16.80
N LYS A 102 7.60 3.73 17.08
CA LYS A 102 8.63 3.98 16.06
C LYS A 102 9.15 2.68 15.45
N VAL A 103 8.69 2.32 14.27
CA VAL A 103 9.19 1.19 13.47
C VAL A 103 9.61 1.70 12.10
N SER A 104 10.80 1.29 11.64
CA SER A 104 11.26 1.70 10.31
C SER A 104 10.46 1.00 9.19
N ARG A 105 10.44 1.61 7.99
CA ARG A 105 9.89 0.98 6.78
C ARG A 105 10.42 -0.44 6.56
N SER A 106 11.75 -0.61 6.71
CA SER A 106 12.39 -1.93 6.56
C SER A 106 11.92 -2.91 7.62
N GLY A 107 11.73 -2.46 8.87
CA GLY A 107 11.17 -3.28 9.95
C GLY A 107 9.78 -3.79 9.60
N CYS A 108 8.88 -2.91 9.16
CA CYS A 108 7.55 -3.30 8.66
C CYS A 108 7.64 -4.28 7.48
N TYR A 109 8.50 -3.99 6.50
CA TYR A 109 8.69 -4.86 5.33
C TYR A 109 9.13 -6.28 5.71
N TYR A 110 10.11 -6.42 6.62
CA TYR A 110 10.58 -7.74 7.03
C TYR A 110 9.55 -8.52 7.86
N VAL A 111 8.71 -7.82 8.64
CA VAL A 111 7.55 -8.47 9.28
C VAL A 111 6.60 -9.02 8.23
N LEU A 112 6.23 -8.23 7.23
CA LEU A 112 5.36 -8.67 6.15
C LEU A 112 5.97 -9.80 5.32
N LEU A 113 7.29 -9.75 5.06
CA LEU A 113 8.00 -10.79 4.31
C LEU A 113 7.96 -12.13 5.05
N ARG A 114 8.22 -12.15 6.36
CA ARG A 114 8.15 -13.38 7.18
C ARG A 114 6.76 -14.01 7.15
N ASN A 115 5.71 -13.17 7.11
CA ASN A 115 4.32 -13.60 7.10
C ASN A 115 3.75 -13.78 5.66
N ARG A 116 4.60 -13.72 4.61
CA ARG A 116 4.20 -13.83 3.19
C ARG A 116 3.17 -12.79 2.75
N LEU A 117 3.17 -11.62 3.40
CA LEU A 117 2.27 -10.50 3.14
C LEU A 117 2.96 -9.31 2.42
N ASN A 118 4.20 -9.51 1.97
CA ASN A 118 5.00 -8.50 1.28
C ASN A 118 4.44 -8.11 -0.09
N GLN A 119 3.69 -8.99 -0.74
CA GLN A 119 3.01 -8.71 -2.00
C GLN A 119 1.50 -8.61 -1.77
N LEU A 120 0.85 -7.64 -2.39
CA LEU A 120 -0.62 -7.64 -2.54
C LEU A 120 -0.97 -8.64 -3.63
N GLN A 121 -2.09 -9.34 -3.46
CA GLN A 121 -2.51 -10.45 -4.34
C GLN A 121 -2.71 -10.11 -5.82
N GLN A 122 -2.54 -8.85 -6.22
CA GLN A 122 -2.64 -8.43 -7.60
C GLN A 122 -1.27 -8.13 -8.21
N ASN A 123 -0.92 -8.91 -9.23
CA ASN A 123 0.23 -8.67 -10.10
C ASN A 123 0.08 -7.35 -10.85
N GLN A 124 0.59 -6.26 -10.31
CA GLN A 124 0.78 -5.05 -11.08
C GLN A 124 2.11 -5.16 -11.85
N ARG A 125 2.04 -5.29 -13.16
CA ARG A 125 3.20 -5.17 -14.03
C ARG A 125 3.85 -3.80 -13.78
N GLN A 126 5.07 -3.79 -13.28
CA GLN A 126 5.87 -2.58 -13.16
C GLN A 126 6.15 -2.03 -14.56
N ARG A 127 5.53 -0.92 -14.91
CA ARG A 127 5.93 -0.15 -16.08
C ARG A 127 7.11 0.73 -15.67
N SER A 128 8.19 0.70 -16.45
CA SER A 128 9.31 1.64 -16.30
C SER A 128 8.78 3.08 -16.36
N LYS A 129 8.97 3.85 -15.30
CA LYS A 129 8.50 5.23 -15.22
C LYS A 129 9.60 6.15 -15.74
N PRO A 130 9.39 6.90 -16.83
CA PRO A 130 10.30 7.96 -17.20
C PRO A 130 10.38 9.00 -16.07
N LEU A 131 11.60 9.50 -15.80
CA LEU A 131 11.86 10.55 -14.82
C LEU A 131 11.25 11.88 -15.31
N PHE A 132 10.14 12.30 -14.67
CA PHE A 132 9.51 13.57 -15.00
C PHE A 132 9.45 14.50 -13.80
N LYS A 133 9.67 15.80 -14.06
CA LYS A 133 9.51 16.86 -13.08
C LYS A 133 8.04 16.91 -12.64
N ARG A 134 7.76 16.73 -11.34
CA ARG A 134 6.41 16.83 -10.80
C ARG A 134 5.89 18.25 -10.95
N TYR A 135 4.72 18.39 -11.56
CA TYR A 135 3.96 19.64 -11.56
C TYR A 135 3.00 19.62 -10.38
N GLU A 136 3.12 20.61 -9.52
CA GLU A 136 2.29 20.74 -8.33
C GLU A 136 2.01 22.21 -8.02
N LYS A 137 0.75 22.57 -7.85
CA LYS A 137 0.37 23.91 -7.40
C LYS A 137 0.57 24.02 -5.88
N GLN A 138 0.97 25.19 -5.43
CA GLN A 138 1.28 25.42 -4.02
C GLN A 138 0.07 25.91 -3.21
N VAL A 139 -0.86 26.59 -3.87
CA VAL A 139 -2.04 27.22 -3.24
C VAL A 139 -3.26 26.30 -3.36
N PRO A 140 -3.95 25.98 -2.25
CA PRO A 140 -5.22 25.25 -2.28
C PRO A 140 -6.25 25.94 -3.17
N GLY A 141 -7.04 25.17 -3.90
CA GLY A 141 -8.08 25.67 -4.81
C GLY A 141 -7.57 26.27 -6.12
N HIS A 142 -6.24 26.43 -6.30
CA HIS A 142 -5.74 26.97 -7.56
C HIS A 142 -6.09 26.08 -8.76
N HIS A 143 -5.98 24.75 -8.60
CA HIS A 143 -6.44 23.75 -9.57
C HIS A 143 -7.12 22.60 -8.86
N VAL A 144 -8.35 22.31 -9.20
CA VAL A 144 -9.10 21.13 -8.80
C VAL A 144 -9.32 20.25 -10.02
N GLN A 145 -8.88 19.00 -9.94
CA GLN A 145 -9.11 18.01 -10.98
C GLN A 145 -10.43 17.31 -10.71
N VAL A 146 -11.28 17.19 -11.73
CA VAL A 146 -12.56 16.50 -11.65
C VAL A 146 -12.61 15.39 -12.68
N ASP A 147 -13.08 14.23 -12.30
CA ASP A 147 -13.16 13.06 -13.17
C ASP A 147 -14.25 12.10 -12.70
N VAL A 148 -14.71 11.22 -13.59
CA VAL A 148 -15.76 10.25 -13.31
C VAL A 148 -15.23 8.83 -13.44
N ASN A 149 -15.38 8.06 -12.38
CA ASN A 149 -15.03 6.65 -12.35
C ASN A 149 -16.28 5.77 -12.53
N PHE A 150 -16.24 4.84 -13.49
CA PHE A 150 -17.30 3.89 -13.73
C PHE A 150 -17.19 2.70 -12.76
N LEU A 151 -18.22 2.49 -11.95
CA LEU A 151 -18.30 1.41 -10.98
C LEU A 151 -19.26 0.34 -11.46
N PHE A 152 -18.89 -0.90 -11.25
CA PHE A 152 -19.72 -2.05 -11.55
C PHE A 152 -19.79 -2.95 -10.32
N PHE A 153 -21.00 -3.16 -9.84
CA PHE A 153 -21.30 -4.04 -8.71
C PHE A 153 -22.16 -5.22 -9.18
N ASN A 154 -22.12 -6.30 -8.42
CA ASN A 154 -23.05 -7.41 -8.58
C ASN A 154 -24.04 -7.35 -7.44
N SER A 155 -25.33 -7.21 -7.73
CA SER A 155 -26.40 -7.34 -6.73
C SER A 155 -26.47 -8.78 -6.23
N ARG A 156 -27.06 -8.98 -5.04
CA ARG A 156 -27.37 -10.31 -4.49
C ARG A 156 -28.18 -11.18 -5.44
N ASN A 157 -28.96 -10.58 -6.32
CA ASN A 157 -29.75 -11.27 -7.37
C ASN A 157 -28.97 -11.55 -8.65
N GLY A 158 -27.64 -11.34 -8.66
CA GLY A 158 -26.78 -11.56 -9.84
C GLY A 158 -26.88 -10.47 -10.93
N GLN A 159 -27.70 -9.44 -10.73
CA GLN A 159 -27.78 -8.31 -11.67
C GLN A 159 -26.55 -7.42 -11.56
N ARG A 160 -26.02 -7.02 -12.71
CA ARG A 160 -24.91 -6.07 -12.80
C ARG A 160 -25.43 -4.63 -12.68
N ILE A 161 -25.03 -3.95 -11.63
CA ILE A 161 -25.39 -2.56 -11.35
C ILE A 161 -24.23 -1.66 -11.76
N LYS A 162 -24.53 -0.60 -12.50
CA LYS A 162 -23.57 0.43 -12.91
C LYS A 162 -23.82 1.71 -12.12
N ARG A 163 -22.77 2.29 -11.55
CA ARG A 163 -22.79 3.58 -10.85
C ARG A 163 -21.63 4.45 -11.31
N PHE A 164 -21.74 5.75 -11.08
CA PHE A 164 -20.78 6.75 -11.55
C PHE A 164 -20.30 7.56 -10.34
N GLN A 165 -19.03 7.34 -9.95
CA GLN A 165 -18.39 8.13 -8.91
C GLN A 165 -17.76 9.36 -9.53
N TYR A 166 -18.27 10.53 -9.19
CA TYR A 166 -17.64 11.81 -9.45
C TYR A 166 -16.62 12.10 -8.36
N THR A 167 -15.44 12.52 -8.73
CA THR A 167 -14.32 12.80 -7.85
C THR A 167 -13.73 14.15 -8.16
N ALA A 168 -13.65 15.03 -7.18
CA ALA A 168 -12.87 16.26 -7.24
C ALA A 168 -11.68 16.16 -6.29
N ILE A 169 -10.48 16.51 -6.75
CA ILE A 169 -9.26 16.49 -5.94
C ILE A 169 -8.46 17.78 -6.12
N ASP A 170 -8.13 18.45 -5.02
CA ASP A 170 -7.28 19.62 -5.05
C ASP A 170 -5.82 19.26 -5.37
N ASP A 171 -5.22 20.03 -6.26
CA ASP A 171 -3.86 19.79 -6.75
C ASP A 171 -2.79 20.00 -5.67
N ALA A 172 -2.99 20.95 -4.76
CA ALA A 172 -2.01 21.34 -3.74
C ALA A 172 -2.05 20.47 -2.48
N THR A 173 -3.24 20.04 -2.05
CA THR A 173 -3.46 19.38 -0.76
C THR A 173 -3.85 17.94 -0.89
N ARG A 174 -4.36 17.51 -2.04
CA ARG A 174 -4.99 16.21 -2.27
C ARG A 174 -6.29 16.02 -1.48
N ILE A 175 -6.84 17.06 -0.88
CA ILE A 175 -8.18 16.98 -0.31
C ILE A 175 -9.16 16.68 -1.43
N ARG A 176 -10.15 15.86 -1.15
CA ARG A 176 -11.08 15.42 -2.18
C ARG A 176 -12.52 15.45 -1.71
N ALA A 177 -13.43 15.51 -2.70
CA ALA A 177 -14.85 15.30 -2.54
C ALA A 177 -15.30 14.18 -3.48
N LEU A 178 -16.19 13.33 -2.99
CA LEU A 178 -16.72 12.18 -3.69
C LEU A 178 -18.25 12.20 -3.66
N LYS A 179 -18.88 11.85 -4.79
CA LYS A 179 -20.33 11.62 -4.84
C LYS A 179 -20.64 10.56 -5.90
N ILE A 180 -21.61 9.68 -5.64
CA ILE A 180 -22.04 8.64 -6.57
C ILE A 180 -23.40 9.02 -7.16
N TYR A 181 -23.57 8.72 -8.45
CA TYR A 181 -24.82 8.94 -9.18
C TYR A 181 -25.18 7.69 -10.00
N GLU A 182 -26.47 7.55 -10.24
CA GLU A 182 -26.99 6.49 -11.10
C GLU A 182 -26.77 6.77 -12.59
N ARG A 183 -26.68 8.04 -12.97
CA ARG A 183 -26.58 8.49 -14.35
C ARG A 183 -25.33 9.33 -14.59
N HIS A 184 -24.79 9.22 -15.79
CA HIS A 184 -23.63 9.97 -16.24
C HIS A 184 -24.11 11.04 -17.24
N ASN A 185 -24.31 12.25 -16.75
CA ASN A 185 -24.84 13.37 -17.53
C ASN A 185 -24.38 14.73 -16.99
N GLN A 186 -24.64 15.81 -17.76
CA GLN A 186 -24.26 17.18 -17.38
C GLN A 186 -24.96 17.68 -16.11
N ALA A 187 -26.22 17.29 -15.88
CA ALA A 187 -26.95 17.72 -14.69
C ALA A 187 -26.28 17.20 -13.40
N ASN A 188 -25.85 15.95 -13.39
CA ASN A 188 -25.13 15.37 -12.26
C ASN A 188 -23.72 15.96 -12.10
N ALA A 189 -23.06 16.36 -13.20
CA ALA A 189 -21.78 17.06 -13.14
C ALA A 189 -21.93 18.45 -12.51
N ILE A 190 -23.00 19.17 -12.84
CA ILE A 190 -23.34 20.48 -12.26
C ILE A 190 -23.66 20.33 -10.77
N ASP A 191 -24.55 19.42 -10.38
CA ASP A 191 -24.87 19.13 -8.98
C ASP A 191 -23.62 18.73 -8.18
N PHE A 192 -22.70 18.00 -8.80
CA PHE A 192 -21.45 17.64 -8.16
C PHE A 192 -20.53 18.84 -7.94
N ILE A 193 -20.44 19.78 -8.89
CA ILE A 193 -19.63 21.01 -8.70
C ILE A 193 -20.20 21.89 -7.61
N ASP A 194 -21.52 22.05 -7.51
CA ASP A 194 -22.17 22.77 -6.42
C ASP A 194 -21.85 22.15 -5.07
N TYR A 195 -21.90 20.82 -4.99
CA TYR A 195 -21.48 20.08 -3.80
C TYR A 195 -20.01 20.33 -3.45
N VAL A 196 -19.09 20.33 -4.43
CA VAL A 196 -17.66 20.56 -4.23
C VAL A 196 -17.38 21.97 -3.73
N VAL A 197 -18.04 22.98 -4.31
CA VAL A 197 -17.90 24.39 -3.90
C VAL A 197 -18.35 24.60 -2.46
N ASN A 198 -19.46 23.98 -2.07
CA ASN A 198 -19.97 24.04 -0.70
C ASN A 198 -19.10 23.29 0.31
N LYS A 199 -18.41 22.27 -0.14
CA LYS A 199 -17.63 21.37 0.73
C LYS A 199 -16.19 21.81 0.96
N PHE A 200 -15.55 22.39 -0.05
CA PHE A 200 -14.16 22.80 0.07
C PHE A 200 -14.05 24.12 0.85
N PRO A 201 -13.18 24.19 1.89
CA PRO A 201 -13.03 25.38 2.72
C PRO A 201 -12.15 26.48 2.10
N PHE A 202 -12.04 26.49 0.77
CA PHE A 202 -11.25 27.46 0.02
C PHE A 202 -11.92 27.77 -1.33
N ARG A 203 -11.66 28.96 -1.86
CA ARG A 203 -12.14 29.35 -3.18
C ARG A 203 -11.42 28.56 -4.28
N ILE A 204 -12.18 27.98 -5.19
CA ILE A 204 -11.66 27.29 -6.36
C ILE A 204 -11.45 28.29 -7.48
N LYS A 205 -10.25 28.30 -8.08
CA LYS A 205 -9.92 29.19 -9.21
C LYS A 205 -10.15 28.47 -10.54
N THR A 206 -9.66 27.24 -10.68
CA THR A 206 -9.69 26.51 -11.95
C THR A 206 -10.16 25.09 -11.72
N ILE A 207 -11.18 24.67 -12.47
CA ILE A 207 -11.62 23.29 -12.60
C ILE A 207 -10.97 22.67 -13.82
N ARG A 208 -10.39 21.48 -13.68
CA ARG A 208 -9.80 20.70 -14.76
C ARG A 208 -10.54 19.41 -14.94
N THR A 209 -11.02 19.16 -16.17
CA THR A 209 -11.69 17.91 -16.53
C THR A 209 -11.05 17.32 -17.79
N ASP A 210 -11.35 16.07 -18.07
CA ASP A 210 -11.18 15.56 -19.42
C ASP A 210 -12.23 16.18 -20.37
N ASN A 211 -12.29 15.70 -21.62
CA ASN A 211 -13.24 16.18 -22.61
C ASN A 211 -14.52 15.31 -22.65
N GLY A 212 -14.93 14.77 -21.50
CA GLY A 212 -16.17 13.98 -21.36
C GLY A 212 -17.42 14.78 -21.72
N HIS A 213 -18.46 14.09 -22.21
CA HIS A 213 -19.72 14.76 -22.61
C HIS A 213 -20.45 15.40 -21.44
N GLU A 214 -20.24 14.92 -20.23
CA GLU A 214 -20.78 15.45 -18.97
C GLU A 214 -20.19 16.81 -18.58
N PHE A 215 -19.00 17.14 -19.06
CA PHE A 215 -18.29 18.38 -18.76
C PHE A 215 -18.40 19.44 -19.86
N GLN A 216 -19.26 19.21 -20.87
CA GLN A 216 -19.40 20.14 -22.00
C GLN A 216 -20.39 21.27 -21.70
N VAL A 217 -20.65 22.09 -22.65
CA VAL A 217 -21.49 23.28 -22.76
C VAL A 217 -22.14 23.78 -21.46
N LYS A 218 -23.17 23.11 -20.93
CA LYS A 218 -23.92 23.54 -19.73
C LYS A 218 -23.05 23.52 -18.48
N PHE A 219 -22.21 22.51 -18.33
CA PHE A 219 -21.27 22.42 -17.24
C PHE A 219 -20.22 23.55 -17.29
N ASN A 220 -19.69 23.82 -18.49
CA ASN A 220 -18.72 24.90 -18.68
C ASN A 220 -19.32 26.27 -18.33
N TRP A 221 -20.55 26.56 -18.77
CA TRP A 221 -21.24 27.80 -18.41
C TRP A 221 -21.46 27.92 -16.91
N HIS A 222 -21.94 26.86 -16.25
CA HIS A 222 -22.16 26.86 -14.81
C HIS A 222 -20.87 27.12 -14.01
N VAL A 223 -19.74 26.49 -14.40
CA VAL A 223 -18.45 26.74 -13.77
C VAL A 223 -18.03 28.21 -13.91
N HIS A 224 -18.29 28.83 -15.07
CA HIS A 224 -18.01 30.26 -15.26
C HIS A 224 -18.96 31.16 -14.46
N GLU A 225 -20.24 30.84 -14.34
CA GLU A 225 -21.21 31.55 -13.49
C GLU A 225 -20.78 31.54 -12.01
N LEU A 226 -20.18 30.47 -11.55
CA LEU A 226 -19.60 30.37 -10.20
C LEU A 226 -18.27 31.15 -10.05
N GLY A 227 -17.82 31.85 -11.09
CA GLY A 227 -16.61 32.69 -11.10
C GLY A 227 -15.30 31.84 -11.13
N MET A 228 -15.37 30.64 -11.66
CA MET A 228 -14.23 29.74 -11.84
C MET A 228 -13.86 29.59 -13.32
N GLU A 229 -12.61 29.25 -13.59
CA GLU A 229 -12.12 28.92 -14.92
C GLU A 229 -12.27 27.43 -15.19
N HIS A 230 -12.81 27.04 -16.34
CA HIS A 230 -12.86 25.65 -16.77
C HIS A 230 -11.79 25.36 -17.82
N VAL A 231 -10.94 24.37 -17.57
CA VAL A 231 -9.84 23.97 -18.47
C VAL A 231 -9.96 22.50 -18.85
N TYR A 232 -10.15 22.24 -20.12
CA TYR A 232 -10.10 20.87 -20.66
C TYR A 232 -8.64 20.38 -20.75
N ILE A 233 -8.42 19.17 -20.30
CA ILE A 233 -7.14 18.48 -20.44
C ILE A 233 -7.00 18.02 -21.90
N LYS A 234 -5.89 18.39 -22.54
CA LYS A 234 -5.63 17.99 -23.93
C LYS A 234 -5.57 16.46 -24.06
N PRO A 235 -6.21 15.88 -25.07
CA PRO A 235 -6.09 14.46 -25.35
C PRO A 235 -4.63 13.99 -25.40
N ALA A 236 -4.39 12.75 -25.02
CA ALA A 236 -3.05 12.16 -24.93
C ALA A 236 -2.06 12.83 -23.94
N THR A 237 -2.55 13.63 -22.98
CA THR A 237 -1.76 14.16 -21.88
C THR A 237 -2.21 13.63 -20.50
N PRO A 238 -2.15 12.31 -20.25
CA PRO A 238 -2.66 11.69 -19.02
C PRO A 238 -2.01 12.22 -17.73
N ARG A 239 -0.87 12.91 -17.87
CA ARG A 239 -0.14 13.49 -16.73
C ARG A 239 -0.88 14.61 -16.01
N LEU A 240 -1.76 15.33 -16.71
CA LEU A 240 -2.50 16.45 -16.15
C LEU A 240 -3.70 15.98 -15.31
N ASN A 241 -4.17 14.73 -15.50
CA ASN A 241 -5.24 14.09 -14.71
C ASN A 241 -4.72 13.03 -13.72
N GLY A 242 -3.42 12.83 -13.66
CA GLY A 242 -2.81 11.73 -12.91
C GLY A 242 -3.08 11.71 -11.40
N LYS A 243 -3.56 12.81 -10.81
CA LYS A 243 -3.88 12.87 -9.38
C LYS A 243 -5.24 12.26 -9.10
N VAL A 244 -6.25 12.60 -9.91
CA VAL A 244 -7.59 12.02 -9.78
C VAL A 244 -7.58 10.55 -10.22
N GLU A 245 -6.89 10.19 -11.31
CA GLU A 245 -6.72 8.80 -11.72
C GLU A 245 -6.05 7.95 -10.63
N ARG A 246 -5.01 8.49 -9.98
CA ARG A 246 -4.39 7.84 -8.84
C ARG A 246 -5.32 7.71 -7.64
N SER A 247 -6.20 8.68 -7.44
CA SER A 247 -7.26 8.62 -6.43
C SER A 247 -8.24 7.47 -6.72
N HIS A 248 -8.70 7.34 -7.96
CA HIS A 248 -9.58 6.23 -8.38
C HIS A 248 -8.93 4.86 -8.18
N LEU A 249 -7.63 4.74 -8.48
CA LEU A 249 -6.90 3.50 -8.20
C LEU A 249 -6.85 3.19 -6.70
N THR A 250 -6.68 4.22 -5.87
CA THR A 250 -6.71 4.08 -4.40
C THR A 250 -8.10 3.60 -3.93
N ASP A 251 -9.17 4.21 -4.45
CA ASP A 251 -10.54 3.82 -4.14
C ASP A 251 -10.81 2.37 -4.52
N LYS A 252 -10.36 1.97 -5.71
CA LYS A 252 -10.48 0.58 -6.15
C LYS A 252 -9.77 -0.41 -5.23
N GLN A 253 -8.54 -0.08 -4.79
CA GLN A 253 -7.70 -1.00 -4.03
C GLN A 253 -7.99 -1.01 -2.53
N GLU A 254 -8.37 0.12 -1.96
CA GLU A 254 -8.47 0.30 -0.51
C GLU A 254 -9.92 0.41 -0.03
N PHE A 255 -10.90 0.54 -0.94
CA PHE A 255 -12.31 0.68 -0.61
C PHE A 255 -13.18 -0.30 -1.39
N TYR A 256 -13.34 -0.15 -2.72
CA TYR A 256 -14.32 -0.94 -3.48
C TYR A 256 -14.05 -2.45 -3.53
N GLN A 257 -12.80 -2.88 -3.37
CA GLN A 257 -12.48 -4.31 -3.30
C GLN A 257 -12.82 -4.95 -1.95
N LEU A 258 -13.12 -4.12 -0.94
CA LEU A 258 -13.36 -4.56 0.44
C LEU A 258 -14.83 -4.48 0.84
N ILE A 259 -15.67 -3.87 0.01
CA ILE A 259 -17.10 -3.71 0.29
C ILE A 259 -17.94 -4.63 -0.60
N ASP A 260 -18.99 -5.18 0.01
CA ASP A 260 -20.08 -5.82 -0.71
C ASP A 260 -21.18 -4.78 -0.95
N TYR A 261 -21.66 -4.70 -2.20
CA TYR A 261 -22.76 -3.82 -2.55
C TYR A 261 -24.08 -4.38 -1.98
N MET A 262 -24.72 -3.62 -1.12
CA MET A 262 -26.05 -3.94 -0.57
C MET A 262 -27.14 -3.14 -1.30
N ASP A 263 -27.08 -1.83 -1.20
CA ASP A 263 -27.94 -0.86 -1.88
C ASP A 263 -27.21 0.49 -2.01
N ASP A 264 -27.89 1.47 -2.60
CA ASP A 264 -27.28 2.78 -2.84
C ASP A 264 -27.17 3.61 -1.54
N VAL A 265 -28.07 3.42 -0.57
CA VAL A 265 -28.00 4.14 0.71
C VAL A 265 -26.77 3.71 1.49
N ASP A 266 -26.56 2.40 1.66
CA ASP A 266 -25.36 1.83 2.29
C ASP A 266 -24.08 2.25 1.56
N LEU A 267 -24.10 2.26 0.22
CA LEU A 267 -22.97 2.68 -0.58
C LEU A 267 -22.63 4.16 -0.36
N HIS A 268 -23.61 5.04 -0.26
CA HIS A 268 -23.41 6.48 0.00
C HIS A 268 -22.84 6.73 1.40
N GLU A 269 -23.35 6.04 2.41
CA GLU A 269 -22.86 6.14 3.79
C GLU A 269 -21.39 5.68 3.88
N LYS A 270 -21.08 4.51 3.37
CA LYS A 270 -19.70 3.98 3.32
C LYS A 270 -18.76 4.87 2.51
N LEU A 271 -19.23 5.47 1.42
CA LEU A 271 -18.44 6.41 0.63
C LEU A 271 -18.11 7.68 1.42
N ALA A 272 -19.08 8.22 2.18
CA ALA A 272 -18.87 9.39 3.01
C ALA A 272 -17.84 9.11 4.13
N GLU A 273 -17.93 7.96 4.79
CA GLU A 273 -16.94 7.50 5.76
C GLU A 273 -15.55 7.35 5.13
N TRP A 274 -15.48 6.73 3.95
CA TRP A 274 -14.24 6.57 3.21
C TRP A 274 -13.62 7.91 2.80
N GLU A 275 -14.41 8.86 2.35
CA GLU A 275 -13.95 10.20 2.03
C GLU A 275 -13.38 10.91 3.27
N ALA A 276 -14.09 10.85 4.41
CA ALA A 276 -13.63 11.42 5.67
C ALA A 276 -12.31 10.77 6.12
N PHE A 277 -12.22 9.44 6.06
CA PHE A 277 -11.00 8.71 6.35
C PHE A 277 -9.84 9.13 5.44
N TYR A 278 -10.09 9.22 4.13
CA TYR A 278 -9.07 9.63 3.16
C TYR A 278 -8.53 11.02 3.45
N ASN A 279 -9.41 11.98 3.73
CA ASN A 279 -9.03 13.36 3.95
C ASN A 279 -8.35 13.59 5.31
N CYS A 280 -8.82 12.93 6.38
CA CYS A 280 -8.42 13.24 7.75
C CYS A 280 -7.48 12.22 8.38
N HIS A 281 -7.49 10.96 7.91
CA HIS A 281 -6.74 9.89 8.57
C HIS A 281 -5.72 9.18 7.66
N ARG A 282 -5.98 9.15 6.35
CA ARG A 282 -5.11 8.47 5.41
C ARG A 282 -3.83 9.26 5.15
N THR A 283 -2.69 8.69 5.50
CA THR A 283 -1.37 9.29 5.25
C THR A 283 -0.97 9.20 3.78
N HIS A 284 -0.35 10.25 3.25
CA HIS A 284 0.05 10.37 1.85
C HIS A 284 1.56 10.47 1.66
N SER A 285 2.11 9.63 0.79
CA SER A 285 3.55 9.65 0.45
C SER A 285 3.98 10.98 -0.19
N ALA A 286 3.09 11.60 -0.99
CA ALA A 286 3.36 12.91 -1.60
C ALA A 286 3.53 14.04 -0.56
N HIS A 287 3.01 13.85 0.62
CA HIS A 287 3.03 14.81 1.72
C HIS A 287 3.93 14.38 2.89
N GLY A 288 4.84 13.43 2.66
CA GLY A 288 5.77 12.95 3.69
C GLY A 288 5.07 12.29 4.89
N GLY A 289 3.90 11.67 4.67
CA GLY A 289 3.13 11.01 5.71
C GLY A 289 2.05 11.87 6.36
N LYS A 290 1.90 13.13 5.97
CA LYS A 290 0.77 13.96 6.40
C LYS A 290 -0.51 13.57 5.67
N THR A 291 -1.66 13.83 6.30
CA THR A 291 -2.97 13.69 5.66
C THR A 291 -3.28 14.92 4.78
N PRO A 292 -4.19 14.81 3.81
CA PRO A 292 -4.67 15.95 3.03
C PRO A 292 -5.14 17.14 3.89
N TYR A 293 -5.86 16.85 4.96
CA TYR A 293 -6.40 17.87 5.87
C TYR A 293 -5.30 18.59 6.66
N GLU A 294 -4.25 17.90 7.10
CA GLU A 294 -3.10 18.55 7.76
C GLU A 294 -2.32 19.44 6.82
N VAL A 295 -2.14 19.01 5.57
CA VAL A 295 -1.50 19.84 4.55
C VAL A 295 -2.35 21.07 4.25
N LEU A 296 -3.68 20.90 4.19
CA LEU A 296 -4.61 22.02 4.03
C LEU A 296 -4.47 23.04 5.16
N LYS A 297 -4.53 22.59 6.43
CA LYS A 297 -4.32 23.46 7.60
C LYS A 297 -2.98 24.22 7.51
N THR A 298 -1.91 23.50 7.23
CA THR A 298 -0.58 24.13 7.10
C THR A 298 -0.54 25.19 6.00
N LYS A 299 -1.24 24.97 4.86
CA LYS A 299 -1.24 25.89 3.72
C LYS A 299 -2.20 27.10 3.90
N LEU A 300 -3.24 26.94 4.71
CA LEU A 300 -4.18 28.02 5.05
C LEU A 300 -3.75 28.81 6.30
N GLY A 301 -2.69 28.40 7.00
CA GLY A 301 -2.23 29.06 8.23
C GLY A 301 -3.17 28.85 9.43
N MET A 302 -3.89 27.73 9.45
CA MET A 302 -4.84 27.36 10.50
C MET A 302 -4.21 26.43 11.54
#